data_8646fb354a12c45c5c19b0e8cffa445e
#
_entry.id   8646fb354a12c45c5c19b0e8cffa445e
#
_cell.length_a   1.000
_cell.length_b   1.000
_cell.length_c   1.000
_cell.angle_alpha   90.00
_cell.angle_beta   90.00
_cell.angle_gamma   90.00
#
_symmetry.space_group_name_H-M   'P 1'
#
loop_
_entity.id
_entity.type
_entity.pdbx_description
1 polymer ?
#
loop_
_entity_poly.entity_id
_entity_poly.type
_entity_poly.pdbx_seq_one_letter_code
_entity_poly.pdbx_strand_id
1 'polypeptide(L)'
;MIVNRTPLRMSFVGGGSDLPSYYRQKRGAVLSTSVDKYMYVTVNKKFDSDIRLSYSVTENESSVQQIKHPIVRNTLNFLGIEGGIEITSISDIPSRGSGLGSSSSYTVA
;
A
#
# COMPACT_ATOMS: atom_id res chain seq x y z
N MET A 1 -0.32 -15.59 -10.95
CA MET A 1 -0.21 -15.06 -9.57
C MET A 1 1.12 -14.34 -9.40
N ILE A 2 1.10 -13.16 -8.82
CA ILE A 2 2.30 -12.37 -8.48
C ILE A 2 2.33 -12.27 -6.96
N VAL A 3 3.49 -12.49 -6.37
CA VAL A 3 3.72 -12.26 -4.93
C VAL A 3 4.87 -11.27 -4.80
N ASN A 4 4.59 -10.14 -4.19
CA ASN A 4 5.59 -9.13 -3.90
C ASN A 4 5.87 -9.04 -2.41
N ARG A 5 7.12 -8.72 -2.08
CA ARG A 5 7.59 -8.51 -0.72
C ARG A 5 8.34 -7.19 -0.64
N THR A 6 7.80 -6.24 0.08
CA THR A 6 8.40 -4.90 0.24
C THR A 6 8.81 -4.67 1.68
N PRO A 7 10.07 -4.30 1.96
CA PRO A 7 10.51 -4.05 3.32
C PRO A 7 9.80 -2.83 3.91
N LEU A 8 9.54 -2.89 5.21
CA LEU A 8 9.16 -1.73 5.98
C LEU A 8 10.40 -0.85 6.23
N ARG A 9 10.17 0.41 6.59
CA ARG A 9 11.26 1.35 6.85
C ARG A 9 11.10 2.04 8.19
N MET A 10 12.23 2.40 8.77
CA MET A 10 12.32 3.25 9.95
C MET A 10 13.06 4.55 9.60
N SER A 11 12.44 5.68 9.87
CA SER A 11 13.07 7.00 9.74
C SER A 11 13.55 7.45 11.10
N PHE A 12 14.84 7.74 11.20
CA PHE A 12 15.46 8.24 12.43
C PHE A 12 15.20 9.73 12.63
N VAL A 13 15.20 10.48 11.53
CA VAL A 13 15.02 11.93 11.55
C VAL A 13 14.51 12.41 10.18
N GLY A 14 13.75 13.50 10.19
CA GLY A 14 13.35 14.21 8.98
C GLY A 14 12.05 13.74 8.32
N GLY A 15 11.34 12.75 8.87
CA GLY A 15 10.12 12.20 8.28
C GLY A 15 9.01 13.24 8.04
N GLY A 16 8.93 14.29 8.84
CA GLY A 16 7.97 15.38 8.64
C GLY A 16 8.28 16.29 7.44
N SER A 17 9.49 16.23 6.90
CA SER A 17 9.86 17.03 5.73
C SER A 17 9.28 16.50 4.41
N ASP A 18 8.63 15.32 4.43
CA ASP A 18 7.89 14.74 3.30
C ASP A 18 6.55 15.45 3.06
N LEU A 19 6.06 16.22 4.02
CA LEU A 19 4.76 16.88 3.90
C LEU A 19 4.81 18.07 2.94
N PRO A 20 3.79 18.25 2.08
CA PRO A 20 3.72 19.36 1.14
C PRO A 20 3.85 20.75 1.80
N SER A 21 3.32 20.89 3.01
CA SER A 21 3.43 22.11 3.80
C SER A 21 4.89 22.49 4.15
N TYR A 22 5.79 21.50 4.16
CA TYR A 22 7.20 21.70 4.40
C TYR A 22 8.01 21.82 3.10
N TYR A 23 7.96 20.80 2.21
CA TYR A 23 8.86 20.75 1.04
C TYR A 23 8.55 21.81 -0.01
N ARG A 24 7.34 22.39 0.00
CA ARG A 24 7.00 23.53 -0.87
C ARG A 24 7.65 24.84 -0.44
N GLN A 25 8.12 24.93 0.80
CA GLN A 25 8.73 26.15 1.36
C GLN A 25 10.24 25.99 1.57
N LYS A 26 10.68 24.79 1.96
CA LYS A 26 12.08 24.49 2.26
C LYS A 26 12.45 23.10 1.77
N ARG A 27 13.70 22.92 1.42
CA ARG A 27 14.22 21.60 1.09
C ARG A 27 14.11 20.65 2.28
N GLY A 28 13.51 19.48 2.08
CA GLY A 28 13.44 18.41 3.05
C GLY A 28 14.64 17.47 2.96
N ALA A 29 14.89 16.75 4.05
CA ALA A 29 15.83 15.65 4.09
C ALA A 29 15.39 14.63 5.13
N VAL A 30 15.62 13.35 4.84
CA VAL A 30 15.28 12.24 5.73
C VAL A 30 16.47 11.27 5.83
N LEU A 31 16.72 10.77 7.03
CA LEU A 31 17.62 9.65 7.26
C LEU A 31 16.79 8.44 7.68
N SER A 32 16.78 7.43 6.84
CA SER A 32 15.99 6.21 7.08
C SER A 32 16.73 4.96 6.67
N THR A 33 16.29 3.82 7.18
CA THR A 33 16.76 2.49 6.78
C THR A 33 15.58 1.55 6.59
N SER A 34 15.73 0.55 5.74
CA SER A 34 14.81 -0.58 5.72
C SER A 34 15.05 -1.49 6.91
N VAL A 35 14.00 -2.15 7.36
CA VAL A 35 14.05 -3.11 8.46
C VAL A 35 13.69 -4.50 7.95
N ASP A 36 14.14 -5.55 8.65
CA ASP A 36 13.85 -6.95 8.31
C ASP A 36 12.41 -7.32 8.75
N LYS A 37 11.46 -6.53 8.31
CA LYS A 37 10.01 -6.75 8.40
C LYS A 37 9.37 -6.28 7.11
N TYR A 38 8.36 -7.01 6.66
CA TYR A 38 7.87 -6.89 5.30
C TYR A 38 6.36 -6.69 5.23
N MET A 39 5.95 -6.04 4.17
CA MET A 39 4.61 -6.08 3.61
C MET A 39 4.62 -7.05 2.43
N TYR A 40 3.70 -7.99 2.44
CA TYR A 40 3.47 -8.94 1.35
C TYR A 40 2.17 -8.58 0.65
N VAL A 41 2.21 -8.50 -0.66
CA VAL A 41 1.02 -8.31 -1.49
C VAL A 41 1.00 -9.41 -2.55
N THR A 42 -0.07 -10.16 -2.58
CA THR A 42 -0.33 -11.18 -3.60
C THR A 42 -1.41 -10.68 -4.53
N VAL A 43 -1.16 -10.77 -5.81
CA VAL A 43 -2.10 -10.39 -6.86
C VAL A 43 -2.37 -11.58 -7.75
N ASN A 44 -3.64 -11.90 -7.96
CA ASN A 44 -4.07 -12.98 -8.83
C ASN A 44 -5.17 -12.50 -9.76
N LYS A 45 -5.16 -12.98 -11.01
CA LYS A 45 -6.24 -12.73 -11.96
C LYS A 45 -7.39 -13.65 -11.65
N LYS A 46 -8.61 -13.12 -11.54
CA LYS A 46 -9.84 -13.87 -11.35
C LYS A 46 -10.44 -14.30 -12.68
N PHE A 47 -11.29 -15.30 -12.64
CA PHE A 47 -12.06 -15.77 -13.80
C PHE A 47 -13.22 -14.81 -14.13
N ASP A 48 -13.87 -14.28 -13.10
CA ASP A 48 -14.93 -13.28 -13.20
C ASP A 48 -14.36 -11.85 -13.25
N SER A 49 -15.23 -10.86 -13.43
CA SER A 49 -14.85 -9.44 -13.48
C SER A 49 -14.79 -8.74 -12.11
N ASP A 50 -15.17 -9.45 -11.03
CA ASP A 50 -15.22 -8.86 -9.71
C ASP A 50 -13.83 -8.64 -9.11
N ILE A 51 -13.76 -7.76 -8.13
CA ILE A 51 -12.55 -7.46 -7.37
C ILE A 51 -12.71 -8.04 -5.97
N ARG A 52 -11.75 -8.86 -5.56
CA ARG A 52 -11.63 -9.31 -4.18
C ARG A 52 -10.40 -8.70 -3.55
N LEU A 53 -10.60 -8.01 -2.45
CA LEU A 53 -9.53 -7.40 -1.67
C LEU A 53 -9.55 -7.97 -0.25
N SER A 54 -8.45 -8.57 0.19
CA SER A 54 -8.28 -9.15 1.51
C SER A 54 -7.09 -8.51 2.23
N TYR A 55 -7.37 -7.82 3.33
CA TYR A 55 -6.40 -7.19 4.21
C TYR A 55 -6.84 -7.41 5.67
N SER A 56 -7.02 -6.39 6.53
CA SER A 56 -7.67 -6.54 7.84
C SER A 56 -9.19 -6.78 7.73
N VAL A 57 -9.74 -6.52 6.56
CA VAL A 57 -11.14 -6.75 6.18
C VAL A 57 -11.14 -7.40 4.80
N THR A 58 -12.21 -8.11 4.45
CA THR A 58 -12.42 -8.61 3.08
C THR A 58 -13.50 -7.78 2.40
N GLU A 59 -13.17 -7.25 1.23
CA GLU A 59 -14.09 -6.57 0.33
C GLU A 59 -14.28 -7.41 -0.94
N ASN A 60 -15.52 -7.51 -1.43
CA ASN A 60 -15.85 -8.10 -2.72
C ASN A 60 -16.72 -7.09 -3.45
N GLU A 61 -16.18 -6.50 -4.51
CA GLU A 61 -16.81 -5.38 -5.20
C GLU A 61 -16.84 -5.65 -6.71
N SER A 62 -17.89 -5.19 -7.36
CA SER A 62 -18.05 -5.34 -8.82
C SER A 62 -17.34 -4.23 -9.61
N SER A 63 -16.86 -3.19 -8.96
CA SER A 63 -16.12 -2.11 -9.60
C SER A 63 -15.10 -1.47 -8.67
N VAL A 64 -14.05 -0.90 -9.24
CA VAL A 64 -12.98 -0.20 -8.51
C VAL A 64 -13.52 0.96 -7.67
N GLN A 65 -14.56 1.63 -8.12
CA GLN A 65 -15.13 2.80 -7.44
C GLN A 65 -15.78 2.43 -6.09
N GLN A 66 -16.22 1.19 -5.93
CA GLN A 66 -16.87 0.70 -4.72
C GLN A 66 -15.87 0.28 -3.63
N ILE A 67 -14.59 0.10 -3.99
CA ILE A 67 -13.54 -0.27 -3.05
C ILE A 67 -13.39 0.81 -1.98
N LYS A 68 -13.49 0.41 -0.72
CA LYS A 68 -13.35 1.32 0.43
C LYS A 68 -11.89 1.66 0.74
N HIS A 69 -10.98 0.72 0.46
CA HIS A 69 -9.55 0.92 0.70
C HIS A 69 -8.95 1.95 -0.26
N PRO A 70 -8.60 3.16 0.19
CA PRO A 70 -8.29 4.28 -0.72
C PRO A 70 -7.02 4.06 -1.53
N ILE A 71 -6.00 3.42 -0.96
CA ILE A 71 -4.73 3.15 -1.67
C ILE A 71 -5.00 2.22 -2.85
N VAL A 72 -5.68 1.08 -2.62
CA VAL A 72 -5.97 0.11 -3.68
C VAL A 72 -6.84 0.74 -4.76
N ARG A 73 -7.92 1.42 -4.37
CA ARG A 73 -8.80 2.10 -5.33
C ARG A 73 -8.01 3.06 -6.23
N ASN A 74 -7.18 3.91 -5.65
CA ASN A 74 -6.40 4.89 -6.39
C ASN A 74 -5.32 4.22 -7.27
N THR A 75 -4.69 3.16 -6.78
CA THR A 75 -3.69 2.40 -7.54
C THR A 75 -4.32 1.71 -8.75
N LEU A 76 -5.45 1.02 -8.58
CA LEU A 76 -6.15 0.36 -9.68
C LEU A 76 -6.64 1.37 -10.73
N ASN A 77 -7.18 2.51 -10.30
CA ASN A 77 -7.54 3.61 -11.21
C ASN A 77 -6.32 4.14 -11.97
N PHE A 78 -5.21 4.36 -11.29
CA PHE A 78 -3.96 4.84 -11.91
C PHE A 78 -3.41 3.87 -12.96
N LEU A 79 -3.53 2.56 -12.68
CA LEU A 79 -3.09 1.50 -13.59
C LEU A 79 -4.11 1.16 -14.68
N GLY A 80 -5.32 1.73 -14.65
CA GLY A 80 -6.38 1.42 -15.60
C GLY A 80 -6.94 0.00 -15.47
N ILE A 81 -6.90 -0.59 -14.28
CA ILE A 81 -7.43 -1.92 -14.00
C ILE A 81 -8.87 -1.76 -13.52
N GLU A 82 -9.82 -2.31 -14.27
CA GLU A 82 -11.24 -2.13 -14.02
C GLU A 82 -11.84 -3.25 -13.14
N GLY A 83 -11.23 -4.45 -13.14
CA GLY A 83 -11.71 -5.59 -12.36
C GLY A 83 -11.00 -6.90 -12.70
N GLY A 84 -11.59 -8.02 -12.31
CA GLY A 84 -11.07 -9.37 -12.56
C GLY A 84 -9.80 -9.69 -11.78
N ILE A 85 -9.68 -9.15 -10.56
CA ILE A 85 -8.45 -9.23 -9.78
C ILE A 85 -8.73 -9.57 -8.32
N GLU A 86 -7.87 -10.38 -7.75
CA GLU A 86 -7.83 -10.66 -6.32
C GLU A 86 -6.51 -10.17 -5.74
N ILE A 87 -6.60 -9.37 -4.69
CA ILE A 87 -5.45 -8.79 -3.99
C ILE A 87 -5.52 -9.20 -2.53
N THR A 88 -4.47 -9.83 -2.03
CA THR A 88 -4.33 -10.19 -0.62
C THR A 88 -3.07 -9.54 -0.05
N SER A 89 -3.18 -8.92 1.11
CA SER A 89 -2.06 -8.31 1.78
C SER A 89 -1.87 -8.84 3.20
N ILE A 90 -0.62 -9.08 3.54
CA ILE A 90 -0.18 -9.54 4.87
C ILE A 90 1.01 -8.69 5.29
N SER A 91 1.06 -8.32 6.56
CA SER A 91 2.18 -7.56 7.13
C SER A 91 2.77 -8.31 8.33
N ASP A 92 4.10 -8.32 8.43
CA ASP A 92 4.82 -8.93 9.58
C ASP A 92 4.54 -8.19 10.90
N ILE A 93 4.06 -6.96 10.82
CA ILE A 93 3.73 -6.15 11.99
C ILE A 93 2.36 -5.51 11.82
N PRO A 94 1.65 -5.17 12.89
CA PRO A 94 0.39 -4.45 12.81
C PRO A 94 0.55 -3.15 12.02
N SER A 95 -0.34 -2.92 11.05
CA SER A 95 -0.25 -1.75 10.16
C SER A 95 -0.60 -0.44 10.85
N ARG A 96 -1.35 -0.47 11.94
CA ARG A 96 -1.79 0.73 12.66
C ARG A 96 -0.80 1.12 13.76
N GLY A 97 -0.36 2.38 13.73
CA GLY A 97 0.43 2.99 14.81
C GLY A 97 1.90 2.57 14.89
N SER A 98 2.40 1.78 13.95
CA SER A 98 3.79 1.32 13.97
C SER A 98 4.82 2.41 13.59
N GLY A 99 4.41 3.42 12.83
CA GLY A 99 5.33 4.44 12.31
C GLY A 99 6.36 3.94 11.28
N LEU A 100 6.27 2.67 10.87
CA LEU A 100 7.27 2.02 10.00
C LEU A 100 6.97 2.12 8.50
N GLY A 101 6.16 3.10 8.10
CA GLY A 101 5.90 3.38 6.69
C GLY A 101 5.05 2.31 6.00
N SER A 102 4.17 1.62 6.73
CA SER A 102 3.33 0.54 6.21
C SER A 102 2.52 0.94 4.98
N SER A 103 1.91 2.12 4.98
CA SER A 103 1.14 2.61 3.83
C SER A 103 2.01 2.81 2.59
N SER A 104 3.22 3.35 2.75
CA SER A 104 4.17 3.54 1.64
C SER A 104 4.64 2.20 1.09
N SER A 105 4.99 1.25 1.96
CA SER A 105 5.39 -0.10 1.57
C SER A 105 4.27 -0.85 0.86
N TYR A 106 3.03 -0.66 1.30
CA TYR A 106 1.84 -1.24 0.66
C TYR A 106 1.60 -0.66 -0.73
N THR A 107 1.79 0.66 -0.90
CA THR A 107 1.61 1.32 -2.20
C THR A 107 2.64 0.86 -3.23
N VAL A 108 3.86 0.57 -2.78
CA VAL A 108 4.96 0.14 -3.66
C VAL A 108 4.88 -1.37 -3.96
N ALA A 109 4.32 -2.16 -3.04
CA ALA A 109 4.16 -3.60 -3.22
C ALA A 109 3.12 -3.94 -4.28
#